data_c7217b05e69461146ce362106042e7fe
#
_entry.id   c7217b05e69461146ce362106042e7fe
#
_cell.length_a   1.000
_cell.length_b   1.000
_cell.length_c   1.000
_cell.angle_alpha   90.00
_cell.angle_beta   90.00
_cell.angle_gamma   90.00
#
_symmetry.space_group_name_H-M   'P 1'
#
loop_
_entity.id
_entity.type
_entity.pdbx_description
1 polymer ?
#
loop_
_entity_poly.entity_id
_entity_poly.type
_entity_poly.pdbx_seq_one_letter_code
_entity_poly.pdbx_strand_id
1 'polypeptide(L)'
;MNDKCSEWKAAENIDYSLYGTPLESTTYKFAKCLQKRFGIIPDVTDHDYITNSYHVVVREHIDAFKKLKFESEFQQLSPGGAISYIECPNMTNNIPAVMSVIKYIYDTIIYAELNIKSDYCQVCGYDGEIKIVEDNGKLVWECPNCGNRDQ
;
A
#
# COMPACT_ATOMS: atom_id res chain seq x y z
N MET A 1 7.50 6.40 20.58
CA MET A 1 6.21 7.16 20.53
C MET A 1 5.20 6.60 21.49
N ASN A 2 4.97 5.27 21.56
CA ASN A 2 4.04 4.67 22.51
C ASN A 2 4.33 5.06 23.96
N ASP A 3 5.59 5.06 24.40
CA ASP A 3 5.97 5.48 25.75
C ASP A 3 5.55 6.91 26.04
N LYS A 4 5.67 7.81 25.06
CA LYS A 4 5.19 9.19 25.20
C LYS A 4 3.67 9.29 25.30
N CYS A 5 2.93 8.49 24.55
CA CYS A 5 1.49 8.41 24.68
C CYS A 5 1.09 7.94 26.10
N SER A 6 1.81 6.97 26.65
CA SER A 6 1.59 6.47 28.00
C SER A 6 1.91 7.52 29.07
N GLU A 7 3.02 8.28 28.91
CA GLU A 7 3.35 9.39 29.79
C GLU A 7 2.27 10.48 29.78
N TRP A 8 1.78 10.89 28.61
CA TRP A 8 0.72 11.89 28.48
C TRP A 8 -0.61 11.39 29.05
N LYS A 9 -0.95 10.12 28.82
CA LYS A 9 -2.12 9.52 29.46
C LYS A 9 -2.04 9.60 30.97
N ALA A 10 -0.90 9.28 31.56
CA ALA A 10 -0.69 9.35 33.00
C ALA A 10 -0.74 10.79 33.55
N ALA A 11 -0.25 11.77 32.78
CA ALA A 11 -0.22 13.17 33.20
C ALA A 11 -1.58 13.87 33.05
N GLU A 12 -2.32 13.59 31.99
CA GLU A 12 -3.50 14.37 31.58
C GLU A 12 -4.81 13.59 31.68
N ASN A 13 -4.75 12.28 31.98
CA ASN A 13 -5.90 11.36 31.99
C ASN A 13 -6.68 11.36 30.68
N ILE A 14 -5.96 11.49 29.55
CA ILE A 14 -6.49 11.42 28.18
C ILE A 14 -5.83 10.24 27.48
N ASP A 15 -6.62 9.43 26.79
CA ASP A 15 -6.09 8.34 25.97
C ASP A 15 -5.54 8.86 24.65
N TYR A 16 -4.29 8.50 24.38
CA TYR A 16 -3.57 8.78 23.13
C TYR A 16 -3.27 7.47 22.42
N SER A 17 -3.46 7.43 21.12
CA SER A 17 -3.10 6.26 20.32
C SER A 17 -2.32 6.65 19.07
N LEU A 18 -1.47 5.74 18.61
CA LEU A 18 -0.77 5.86 17.34
C LEU A 18 -1.56 5.18 16.25
N TYR A 19 -1.62 5.83 15.09
CA TYR A 19 -2.23 5.31 13.89
C TYR A 19 -1.22 5.28 12.75
N GLY A 20 -1.00 4.12 12.13
CA GLY A 20 -0.17 3.94 10.94
C GLY A 20 -0.99 4.26 9.68
N THR A 21 -1.08 5.54 9.31
CA THR A 21 -1.90 5.98 8.18
C THR A 21 -1.27 5.62 6.84
N PRO A 22 -1.90 4.84 5.97
CA PRO A 22 -1.52 4.73 4.58
C PRO A 22 -1.93 6.00 3.82
N LEU A 23 -0.96 6.70 3.22
CA LEU A 23 -1.17 7.95 2.45
C LEU A 23 -0.61 7.83 1.03
N GLU A 24 -1.02 6.84 0.29
CA GLU A 24 -0.42 6.49 -1.00
C GLU A 24 -0.46 7.63 -2.01
N SER A 25 -1.57 8.36 -2.11
CA SER A 25 -1.74 9.45 -3.08
C SER A 25 -0.82 10.65 -2.85
N THR A 26 -0.30 10.84 -1.64
CA THR A 26 0.55 11.99 -1.29
C THR A 26 2.04 11.67 -1.32
N THR A 27 2.43 10.40 -1.31
CA THR A 27 3.83 9.97 -1.25
C THR A 27 4.64 10.47 -2.44
N TYR A 28 4.07 10.45 -3.63
CA TYR A 28 4.68 11.00 -4.85
C TYR A 28 4.92 12.51 -4.74
N LYS A 29 3.93 13.27 -4.27
CA LYS A 29 4.06 14.73 -4.11
C LYS A 29 5.14 15.09 -3.10
N PHE A 30 5.20 14.37 -1.98
CA PHE A 30 6.24 14.55 -0.98
C PHE A 30 7.63 14.19 -1.53
N ALA A 31 7.77 13.10 -2.26
CA ALA A 31 9.04 12.74 -2.91
C ALA A 31 9.51 13.87 -3.84
N LYS A 32 8.64 14.40 -4.70
CA LYS A 32 8.97 15.55 -5.57
C LYS A 32 9.36 16.80 -4.78
N CYS A 33 8.67 17.10 -3.69
CA CYS A 33 9.02 18.23 -2.84
C CYS A 33 10.38 18.05 -2.16
N LEU A 34 10.69 16.84 -1.70
CA LEU A 34 11.99 16.52 -1.09
C LEU A 34 13.12 16.63 -2.11
N GLN A 35 12.94 16.07 -3.31
CA GLN A 35 13.90 16.18 -4.41
C GLN A 35 14.15 17.64 -4.80
N LYS A 36 13.10 18.46 -4.89
CA LYS A 36 13.21 19.88 -5.19
C LYS A 36 13.97 20.66 -4.11
N ARG A 37 13.79 20.30 -2.84
CA ARG A 37 14.38 21.02 -1.71
C ARG A 37 15.81 20.59 -1.40
N PHE A 38 16.10 19.30 -1.48
CA PHE A 38 17.35 18.70 -1.03
C PHE A 38 18.19 18.08 -2.15
N GLY A 39 17.67 18.03 -3.36
CA GLY A 39 18.29 17.31 -4.47
C GLY A 39 18.05 15.80 -4.39
N ILE A 40 18.72 15.06 -5.29
CA ILE A 40 18.69 13.59 -5.31
C ILE A 40 19.81 13.08 -4.41
N ILE A 41 19.45 12.42 -3.34
CA ILE A 41 20.36 11.80 -2.37
C ILE A 41 20.13 10.28 -2.47
N PRO A 42 21.16 9.46 -2.81
CA PRO A 42 21.02 8.01 -2.90
C PRO A 42 20.43 7.41 -1.62
N ASP A 43 19.54 6.44 -1.76
CA ASP A 43 18.81 5.74 -0.70
C ASP A 43 17.94 6.64 0.22
N VAL A 44 17.77 7.93 -0.13
CA VAL A 44 16.99 8.88 0.67
C VAL A 44 15.92 9.58 -0.16
N THR A 45 16.31 10.24 -1.27
CA THR A 45 15.40 11.01 -2.12
C THR A 45 15.44 10.60 -3.59
N ASP A 46 16.09 9.50 -3.92
CA ASP A 46 16.29 9.00 -5.29
C ASP A 46 15.06 8.29 -5.87
N HIS A 47 14.11 7.92 -5.04
CA HIS A 47 12.84 7.34 -5.50
C HIS A 47 11.79 8.41 -5.81
N ASP A 48 10.84 8.07 -6.68
CA ASP A 48 9.68 8.92 -7.00
C ASP A 48 8.53 8.79 -5.97
N TYR A 49 8.77 8.07 -4.89
CA TYR A 49 7.87 7.90 -3.75
C TYR A 49 8.65 7.97 -2.44
N ILE A 50 7.95 8.15 -1.36
CA ILE A 50 8.46 7.95 0.01
C ILE A 50 7.65 6.85 0.68
N THR A 51 8.27 6.15 1.63
CA THR A 51 7.55 5.17 2.44
C THR A 51 6.53 5.85 3.31
N ASN A 52 5.39 5.21 3.39
CA ASN A 52 4.27 5.68 4.17
C ASN A 52 4.27 4.97 5.51
N SER A 53 4.66 5.69 6.55
CA SER A 53 4.83 5.10 7.88
C SER A 53 5.87 3.96 7.84
N TYR A 54 5.51 2.75 8.24
CA TYR A 54 6.34 1.55 8.21
C TYR A 54 5.98 0.59 7.06
N HIS A 55 5.01 0.97 6.23
CA HIS A 55 4.54 0.11 5.16
C HIS A 55 5.58 -0.05 4.05
N VAL A 56 5.77 -1.28 3.61
CA VAL A 56 6.56 -1.54 2.40
C VAL A 56 5.73 -1.14 1.19
N VAL A 57 6.33 -0.33 0.33
CA VAL A 57 5.65 0.16 -0.87
C VAL A 57 5.26 -1.01 -1.76
N VAL A 58 4.03 -0.99 -2.28
CA VAL A 58 3.48 -2.05 -3.13
C VAL A 58 4.23 -2.25 -4.45
N ARG A 59 5.05 -1.27 -4.87
CA ARG A 59 5.92 -1.37 -6.05
C ARG A 59 7.18 -2.20 -5.81
N GLU A 60 7.55 -2.42 -4.55
CA GLU A 60 8.67 -3.28 -4.21
C GLU A 60 8.33 -4.73 -4.53
N HIS A 61 9.23 -5.42 -5.21
CA HIS A 61 9.10 -6.84 -5.51
C HIS A 61 9.37 -7.69 -4.25
N ILE A 62 8.51 -7.54 -3.26
CA ILE A 62 8.56 -8.31 -2.03
C ILE A 62 7.47 -9.38 -2.03
N ASP A 63 7.82 -10.55 -1.54
CA ASP A 63 6.85 -11.62 -1.30
C ASP A 63 5.82 -11.20 -0.23
N ALA A 64 4.53 -11.52 -0.48
CA ALA A 64 3.42 -11.13 0.38
C ALA A 64 3.62 -11.57 1.85
N PHE A 65 4.12 -12.79 2.06
CA PHE A 65 4.36 -13.31 3.41
C PHE A 65 5.48 -12.57 4.14
N LYS A 66 6.54 -12.20 3.41
CA LYS A 66 7.64 -11.39 3.97
C LYS A 66 7.17 -9.98 4.32
N LYS A 67 6.37 -9.37 3.43
CA LYS A 67 5.77 -8.05 3.68
C LYS A 67 4.89 -8.08 4.93
N LEU A 68 3.98 -9.02 5.03
CA LEU A 68 3.10 -9.19 6.19
C LEU A 68 3.88 -9.40 7.48
N LYS A 69 4.90 -10.26 7.43
CA LYS A 69 5.76 -10.52 8.61
C LYS A 69 6.45 -9.25 9.08
N PHE A 70 7.02 -8.48 8.16
CA PHE A 70 7.69 -7.22 8.49
C PHE A 70 6.71 -6.21 9.10
N GLU A 71 5.57 -5.99 8.45
CA GLU A 71 4.60 -4.98 8.88
C GLU A 71 3.87 -5.37 10.17
N SER A 72 3.72 -6.68 10.46
CA SER A 72 3.06 -7.17 11.68
C SER A 72 3.75 -6.70 12.96
N GLU A 73 5.07 -6.57 12.94
CA GLU A 73 5.84 -6.10 14.09
C GLU A 73 5.48 -4.65 14.47
N PHE A 74 5.13 -3.84 13.48
CA PHE A 74 4.76 -2.43 13.66
C PHE A 74 3.27 -2.24 13.95
N GLN A 75 2.40 -3.08 13.41
CA GLN A 75 0.97 -2.98 13.69
C GLN A 75 0.66 -3.13 15.18
N GLN A 76 1.37 -4.01 15.87
CA GLN A 76 1.23 -4.17 17.32
C GLN A 76 1.60 -2.91 18.10
N LEU A 77 2.46 -2.05 17.53
CA LEU A 77 2.87 -0.78 18.12
C LEU A 77 1.94 0.39 17.73
N SER A 78 0.92 0.14 16.94
CA SER A 78 -0.03 1.14 16.44
C SER A 78 -1.44 0.86 16.97
N PRO A 79 -1.72 1.10 18.25
CA PRO A 79 -3.01 0.75 18.88
C PRO A 79 -4.19 1.53 18.29
N GLY A 80 -3.94 2.64 17.60
CA GLY A 80 -4.97 3.38 16.85
C GLY A 80 -5.37 2.77 15.53
N GLY A 81 -4.65 1.73 15.07
CA GLY A 81 -4.90 0.99 13.85
C GLY A 81 -3.83 1.18 12.79
N ALA A 82 -3.82 0.27 11.86
CA ALA A 82 -3.05 0.30 10.62
C ALA A 82 -3.60 -0.78 9.68
N ILE A 83 -3.47 -0.57 8.37
CA ILE A 83 -3.91 -1.52 7.35
C ILE A 83 -2.70 -1.90 6.51
N SER A 84 -2.44 -3.19 6.36
CA SER A 84 -1.43 -3.70 5.44
C SER A 84 -2.08 -4.14 4.14
N TYR A 85 -1.68 -3.54 3.04
CA TYR A 85 -2.18 -3.88 1.70
C TYR A 85 -1.29 -4.94 1.06
N ILE A 86 -1.92 -5.98 0.52
CA ILE A 86 -1.25 -7.04 -0.22
C ILE A 86 -1.83 -7.08 -1.62
N GLU A 87 -0.98 -6.97 -2.62
CA GLU A 87 -1.37 -7.18 -4.00
C GLU A 87 -1.20 -8.65 -4.38
N CYS A 88 -2.30 -9.27 -4.73
CA CYS A 88 -2.34 -10.67 -5.15
C CYS A 88 -2.65 -10.76 -6.65
N PRO A 89 -2.10 -11.77 -7.35
CA PRO A 89 -2.59 -12.11 -8.68
C PRO A 89 -4.04 -12.59 -8.60
N ASN A 90 -4.72 -12.65 -9.74
CA ASN A 90 -6.04 -13.27 -9.79
C ASN A 90 -5.96 -14.73 -9.34
N MET A 91 -6.55 -15.03 -8.20
CA MET A 91 -6.52 -16.36 -7.57
C MET A 91 -7.89 -17.04 -7.59
N THR A 92 -8.81 -16.60 -8.44
CA THR A 92 -10.19 -17.12 -8.53
C THR A 92 -10.22 -18.66 -8.70
N ASN A 93 -9.28 -19.20 -9.43
CA ASN A 93 -9.15 -20.63 -9.67
C ASN A 93 -8.18 -21.35 -8.72
N ASN A 94 -7.67 -20.68 -7.69
CA ASN A 94 -6.71 -21.26 -6.74
C ASN A 94 -7.12 -20.98 -5.29
N ILE A 95 -8.24 -21.52 -4.89
CA ILE A 95 -8.79 -21.38 -3.53
C ILE A 95 -7.79 -21.81 -2.43
N PRO A 96 -7.03 -22.92 -2.58
CA PRO A 96 -6.03 -23.29 -1.58
C PRO A 96 -4.98 -22.20 -1.34
N ALA A 97 -4.53 -21.49 -2.38
CA ALA A 97 -3.59 -20.38 -2.23
C ALA A 97 -4.23 -19.22 -1.46
N VAL A 98 -5.48 -18.84 -1.80
CA VAL A 98 -6.23 -17.82 -1.06
C VAL A 98 -6.33 -18.18 0.43
N MET A 99 -6.72 -19.41 0.73
CA MET A 99 -6.86 -19.87 2.11
C MET A 99 -5.53 -19.86 2.87
N SER A 100 -4.42 -20.16 2.19
CA SER A 100 -3.08 -20.07 2.79
C SER A 100 -2.72 -18.64 3.16
N VAL A 101 -3.02 -17.67 2.29
CA VAL A 101 -2.80 -16.24 2.57
C VAL A 101 -3.68 -15.77 3.72
N ILE A 102 -4.97 -16.08 3.71
CA ILE A 102 -5.92 -15.71 4.78
C ILE A 102 -5.47 -16.31 6.12
N LYS A 103 -5.07 -17.59 6.12
CA LYS A 103 -4.56 -18.23 7.34
C LYS A 103 -3.32 -17.52 7.87
N TYR A 104 -2.39 -17.16 6.98
CA TYR A 104 -1.18 -16.44 7.38
C TYR A 104 -1.51 -15.05 7.93
N ILE A 105 -2.44 -14.33 7.33
CA ILE A 105 -2.94 -13.05 7.85
C ILE A 105 -3.46 -13.25 9.26
N TYR A 106 -4.36 -14.21 9.46
CA TYR A 106 -4.95 -14.49 10.76
C TYR A 106 -3.90 -14.81 11.84
N ASP A 107 -2.88 -15.58 11.47
CA ASP A 107 -1.84 -16.01 12.41
C ASP A 107 -0.78 -14.93 12.70
N THR A 108 -0.66 -13.90 11.84
CA THR A 108 0.52 -13.03 11.83
C THR A 108 0.21 -11.55 12.05
N ILE A 109 -0.86 -11.03 11.46
CA ILE A 109 -1.11 -9.60 11.39
C ILE A 109 -2.52 -9.24 11.85
N ILE A 110 -2.69 -8.04 12.41
CA ILE A 110 -3.97 -7.64 13.01
C ILE A 110 -5.00 -7.27 11.94
N TYR A 111 -4.56 -6.53 10.91
CA TYR A 111 -5.44 -6.07 9.84
C TYR A 111 -4.71 -6.00 8.50
N ALA A 112 -5.23 -6.68 7.51
CA ALA A 112 -4.73 -6.67 6.14
C ALA A 112 -5.87 -6.64 5.13
N GLU A 113 -5.61 -6.04 3.98
CA GLU A 113 -6.50 -6.00 2.83
C GLU A 113 -5.83 -6.65 1.63
N LEU A 114 -6.57 -7.54 0.96
CA LEU A 114 -6.14 -8.22 -0.26
C LEU A 114 -6.66 -7.44 -1.47
N ASN A 115 -5.75 -6.90 -2.25
CA ASN A 115 -6.04 -6.27 -3.52
C ASN A 115 -5.69 -7.20 -4.68
N ILE A 116 -6.53 -7.25 -5.67
CA ILE A 116 -6.29 -7.98 -6.91
C ILE A 116 -6.06 -6.93 -8.00
N LYS A 117 -4.92 -7.02 -8.69
CA LYS A 117 -4.63 -6.21 -9.87
C LYS A 117 -5.39 -6.79 -11.07
N SER A 118 -6.69 -6.66 -11.04
CA SER A 118 -7.55 -7.14 -12.11
C SER A 118 -8.72 -6.18 -12.28
N ASP A 119 -8.75 -5.54 -13.43
CA ASP A 119 -9.81 -4.66 -13.87
C ASP A 119 -10.55 -5.32 -15.06
N TYR A 120 -11.74 -4.85 -15.32
CA TYR A 120 -12.57 -5.37 -16.40
C TYR A 120 -12.86 -4.29 -17.45
N CYS A 121 -12.48 -4.55 -18.68
CA CYS A 121 -12.84 -3.68 -19.79
C CYS A 121 -14.28 -3.90 -20.25
N GLN A 122 -15.12 -2.90 -20.11
CA GLN A 122 -16.55 -2.98 -20.47
C GLN A 122 -16.79 -3.16 -21.98
N VAL A 123 -15.80 -2.82 -22.83
CA VAL A 123 -15.96 -2.91 -24.29
C VAL A 123 -15.59 -4.28 -24.82
N CYS A 124 -14.46 -4.86 -24.40
CA CYS A 124 -13.96 -6.10 -24.97
C CYS A 124 -13.96 -7.29 -24.01
N GLY A 125 -14.38 -7.11 -22.77
CA GLY A 125 -14.39 -8.17 -21.77
C GLY A 125 -12.98 -8.57 -21.26
N TYR A 126 -11.96 -7.77 -21.55
CA TYR A 126 -10.62 -8.03 -21.01
C TYR A 126 -10.65 -8.02 -19.48
N ASP A 127 -10.16 -9.07 -18.87
CA ASP A 127 -9.97 -9.20 -17.42
C ASP A 127 -8.46 -9.20 -17.13
N GLY A 128 -7.98 -8.15 -16.48
CA GLY A 128 -6.57 -7.95 -16.20
C GLY A 128 -6.23 -6.50 -15.87
N GLU A 129 -4.95 -6.19 -15.82
CA GLU A 129 -4.49 -4.86 -15.47
C GLU A 129 -4.77 -3.85 -16.60
N ILE A 130 -5.66 -2.88 -16.34
CA ILE A 130 -5.87 -1.71 -17.21
C ILE A 130 -4.71 -0.74 -16.98
N LYS A 131 -4.11 -0.25 -18.05
CA LYS A 131 -2.91 0.61 -17.97
C LYS A 131 -3.28 2.08 -17.88
N ILE A 132 -2.45 2.83 -17.18
CA ILE A 132 -2.49 4.28 -17.23
C ILE A 132 -1.48 4.74 -18.27
N VAL A 133 -1.95 5.48 -19.27
CA VAL A 133 -1.13 6.07 -20.34
C VAL A 133 -1.21 7.59 -20.29
N GLU A 134 -0.17 8.26 -20.73
CA GLU A 134 -0.17 9.70 -20.88
C GLU A 134 -0.69 10.09 -22.26
N ASP A 135 -1.72 10.93 -22.28
CA ASP A 135 -2.28 11.50 -23.49
C ASP A 135 -2.38 13.03 -23.35
N ASN A 136 -1.57 13.74 -24.12
CA ASN A 136 -1.52 15.22 -24.12
C ASN A 136 -1.34 15.84 -22.71
N GLY A 137 -0.48 15.21 -21.89
CA GLY A 137 -0.21 15.66 -20.52
C GLY A 137 -1.28 15.29 -19.49
N LYS A 138 -2.25 14.46 -19.87
CA LYS A 138 -3.25 13.90 -18.97
C LYS A 138 -3.05 12.39 -18.85
N LEU A 139 -3.22 11.89 -17.63
CA LEU A 139 -3.22 10.45 -17.38
C LEU A 139 -4.63 9.92 -17.67
N VAL A 140 -4.72 8.93 -18.56
CA VAL A 140 -5.95 8.25 -18.94
C VAL A 140 -5.79 6.75 -18.81
N TRP A 141 -6.88 6.08 -18.48
CA TRP A 141 -6.93 4.61 -18.47
C TRP A 141 -7.02 4.09 -19.91
N GLU A 142 -6.28 3.03 -20.21
CA GLU A 142 -6.32 2.40 -21.51
C GLU A 142 -6.33 0.88 -21.40
N CYS A 143 -7.31 0.25 -22.01
CA CYS A 143 -7.37 -1.21 -22.11
C CYS A 143 -6.24 -1.74 -23.00
N PRO A 144 -5.35 -2.62 -22.50
CA PRO A 144 -4.24 -3.14 -23.30
C PRO A 144 -4.68 -4.06 -24.46
N ASN A 145 -5.91 -4.55 -24.44
CA ASN A 145 -6.44 -5.45 -25.46
C ASN A 145 -7.12 -4.72 -26.61
N CYS A 146 -7.94 -3.70 -26.34
CA CYS A 146 -8.73 -3.03 -27.38
C CYS A 146 -8.46 -1.52 -27.48
N GLY A 147 -7.61 -0.96 -26.62
CA GLY A 147 -7.31 0.48 -26.60
C GLY A 147 -8.45 1.35 -26.09
N ASN A 148 -9.51 0.77 -25.51
CA ASN A 148 -10.60 1.54 -24.94
C ASN A 148 -10.09 2.41 -23.79
N ARG A 149 -10.47 3.69 -23.80
CA ARG A 149 -10.11 4.71 -22.80
C ARG A 149 -11.30 5.23 -22.01
N ASP A 150 -12.48 4.75 -22.32
CA ASP A 150 -13.73 5.09 -21.65
C ASP A 150 -14.01 4.01 -20.59
N GLN A 151 -13.46 4.20 -19.39
CA GLN A 151 -13.48 3.23 -18.29
C GLN A 151 -14.25 3.83 -17.09
#